data_c3b8574e2f7f8da3121981e70f4e6c97
#
_entry.id   c3b8574e2f7f8da3121981e70f4e6c97
#
_cell.length_a   1.000
_cell.length_b   1.000
_cell.length_c   1.000
_cell.angle_alpha   90.00
_cell.angle_beta   90.00
_cell.angle_gamma   90.00
#
_symmetry.space_group_name_H-M   'P 1'
#
loop_
_entity.id
_entity.type
_entity.pdbx_description
1 polymer ?
#
loop_
_entity_poly.entity_id
_entity_poly.type
_entity_poly.pdbx_seq_one_letter_code
_entity_poly.pdbx_strand_id
1 'polypeptide(L)'
;MKKILLIIVIMSVTVLAQTAGNTGLSFLKYGFGARNIAMGDAGTALSNDLTGLFYNPAKLALTDKSEVLFMHNKWIQDVNSEVLGAKTELWGIPFALGFNVTSIDGIEYREVPGEPITEFDANYFYGSLSTGFFVTDEISFGTGIKYLYEGLLNDEAQGFGFDFGLNYLLPYKGLTASAVVRNIGSMNALRNEETKLPAELRIGTAYTYSMEEAKFDFTGGAE
;
A
#
# COMPACT_ATOMS: atom_id res chain seq x y z
N MET A 1 34.72 -12.01 -8.39
CA MET A 1 34.76 -11.20 -7.18
C MET A 1 33.66 -10.12 -7.16
N LYS A 2 33.49 -9.24 -8.17
CA LYS A 2 32.45 -8.19 -8.18
C LYS A 2 31.01 -8.73 -8.05
N LYS A 3 30.69 -9.88 -8.67
CA LYS A 3 29.36 -10.52 -8.59
C LYS A 3 29.06 -11.11 -7.21
N ILE A 4 30.09 -11.63 -6.52
CA ILE A 4 29.96 -12.16 -5.16
C ILE A 4 29.76 -11.02 -4.16
N LEU A 5 30.45 -9.89 -4.35
CA LEU A 5 30.27 -8.71 -3.52
C LEU A 5 28.85 -8.13 -3.64
N LEU A 6 28.25 -8.12 -4.85
CA LEU A 6 26.88 -7.68 -5.08
C LEU A 6 25.87 -8.59 -4.34
N ILE A 7 26.06 -9.90 -4.36
CA ILE A 7 25.21 -10.87 -3.64
C ILE A 7 25.30 -10.67 -2.13
N ILE A 8 26.50 -10.41 -1.59
CA ILE A 8 26.71 -10.14 -0.16
C ILE A 8 26.04 -8.83 0.27
N VAL A 9 26.08 -7.78 -0.56
CA VAL A 9 25.41 -6.50 -0.29
C VAL A 9 23.90 -6.67 -0.31
N ILE A 10 23.33 -7.47 -1.22
CA ILE A 10 21.90 -7.77 -1.27
C ILE A 10 21.44 -8.59 -0.05
N MET A 11 22.25 -9.51 0.43
CA MET A 11 21.94 -10.31 1.64
C MET A 11 22.04 -9.52 2.94
N SER A 12 22.78 -8.41 3.00
CA SER A 12 22.91 -7.59 4.22
C SER A 12 21.74 -6.63 4.46
N VAL A 13 20.82 -6.47 3.52
CA VAL A 13 19.63 -5.61 3.68
C VAL A 13 18.52 -6.28 4.52
N THR A 14 18.62 -7.56 4.80
CA THR A 14 17.56 -8.34 5.49
C THR A 14 17.51 -8.17 7.01
N VAL A 15 18.35 -7.32 7.60
CA VAL A 15 18.50 -7.25 9.09
C VAL A 15 17.63 -6.17 9.74
N LEU A 16 16.86 -5.37 8.99
CA LEU A 16 16.02 -4.31 9.55
C LEU A 16 14.57 -4.72 9.82
N ALA A 17 14.24 -6.00 9.76
CA ALA A 17 12.87 -6.52 9.88
C ALA A 17 12.37 -6.71 11.34
N GLN A 18 12.97 -6.05 12.34
CA GLN A 18 12.62 -6.27 13.76
C GLN A 18 11.59 -5.29 14.32
N THR A 19 10.71 -4.72 13.50
CA THR A 19 9.62 -3.86 13.96
C THR A 19 8.26 -4.56 14.03
N ALA A 20 8.20 -5.86 13.81
CA ALA A 20 6.97 -6.63 13.95
C ALA A 20 6.44 -6.52 15.38
N GLY A 21 5.18 -6.08 15.52
CA GLY A 21 4.52 -5.86 16.80
C GLY A 21 4.77 -4.49 17.47
N ASN A 22 5.66 -3.65 16.92
CA ASN A 22 5.96 -2.33 17.49
C ASN A 22 5.26 -1.17 16.74
N THR A 23 4.44 -1.49 15.74
CA THR A 23 3.69 -0.50 14.96
C THR A 23 2.21 -0.80 15.04
N GLY A 24 1.38 0.25 15.15
CA GLY A 24 -0.07 0.17 14.99
C GLY A 24 -0.48 0.16 13.51
N LEU A 25 -1.80 0.20 13.27
CA LEU A 25 -2.39 0.36 11.94
C LEU A 25 -1.85 -0.65 10.91
N SER A 26 -1.70 -1.92 11.31
CA SER A 26 -1.15 -2.98 10.44
C SER A 26 -1.94 -3.15 9.14
N PHE A 27 -3.22 -2.76 9.10
CA PHE A 27 -4.08 -2.77 7.92
C PHE A 27 -3.54 -1.88 6.77
N LEU A 28 -2.69 -0.89 7.06
CA LEU A 28 -1.99 -0.09 6.03
C LEU A 28 -1.02 -0.91 5.17
N LYS A 29 -0.67 -2.12 5.61
CA LYS A 29 0.17 -3.07 4.86
C LYS A 29 -0.65 -4.11 4.09
N TYR A 30 -1.97 -4.16 4.25
CA TYR A 30 -2.81 -5.10 3.52
C TYR A 30 -2.79 -4.80 2.03
N GLY A 31 -2.91 -5.85 1.24
CA GLY A 31 -3.01 -5.74 -0.21
C GLY A 31 -4.36 -5.17 -0.67
N PHE A 32 -4.33 -4.43 -1.76
CA PHE A 32 -5.51 -3.84 -2.38
C PHE A 32 -5.66 -4.29 -3.82
N GLY A 33 -6.90 -4.63 -4.19
CA GLY A 33 -7.22 -5.16 -5.52
C GLY A 33 -6.94 -6.65 -5.65
N ALA A 34 -7.98 -7.41 -6.04
CA ALA A 34 -7.92 -8.87 -6.13
C ALA A 34 -6.76 -9.38 -7.02
N ARG A 35 -6.45 -8.66 -8.11
CA ARG A 35 -5.36 -9.00 -9.01
C ARG A 35 -4.00 -8.94 -8.29
N ASN A 36 -3.71 -7.85 -7.59
CA ASN A 36 -2.42 -7.68 -6.91
C ASN A 36 -2.25 -8.69 -5.77
N ILE A 37 -3.31 -8.93 -5.00
CA ILE A 37 -3.33 -9.94 -3.92
C ILE A 37 -3.07 -11.33 -4.50
N ALA A 38 -3.74 -11.71 -5.60
CA ALA A 38 -3.55 -13.00 -6.27
C ALA A 38 -2.13 -13.19 -6.84
N MET A 39 -1.42 -12.09 -7.12
CA MET A 39 -0.04 -12.09 -7.59
C MET A 39 0.99 -11.94 -6.44
N GLY A 40 0.60 -12.33 -5.21
CA GLY A 40 1.48 -12.31 -4.05
C GLY A 40 1.71 -10.92 -3.47
N ASP A 41 0.76 -10.00 -3.68
CA ASP A 41 0.81 -8.60 -3.22
C ASP A 41 1.95 -7.76 -3.83
N ALA A 42 2.47 -8.17 -4.98
CA ALA A 42 3.59 -7.54 -5.69
C ALA A 42 3.16 -6.28 -6.48
N GLY A 43 2.28 -5.46 -5.87
CA GLY A 43 1.67 -4.29 -6.53
C GLY A 43 2.62 -3.12 -6.78
N THR A 44 3.75 -3.04 -6.09
CA THR A 44 4.69 -1.91 -6.22
C THR A 44 5.15 -1.70 -7.66
N ALA A 45 5.41 -2.77 -8.40
CA ALA A 45 5.79 -2.72 -9.81
C ALA A 45 4.68 -3.16 -10.78
N LEU A 46 3.74 -4.01 -10.31
CA LEU A 46 2.71 -4.64 -11.15
C LEU A 46 1.44 -3.81 -11.32
N SER A 47 1.14 -2.88 -10.41
CA SER A 47 -0.04 -2.03 -10.53
C SER A 47 0.02 -1.19 -11.81
N ASN A 48 -1.03 -1.22 -12.62
CA ASN A 48 -1.18 -0.45 -13.85
C ASN A 48 -2.58 0.16 -13.98
N ASP A 49 -3.24 0.38 -12.87
CA ASP A 49 -4.57 0.91 -12.71
C ASP A 49 -4.65 1.77 -11.43
N LEU A 50 -5.86 2.12 -10.99
CA LEU A 50 -6.09 2.90 -9.77
C LEU A 50 -5.49 2.26 -8.51
N THR A 51 -5.22 0.95 -8.49
CA THR A 51 -4.59 0.30 -7.33
C THR A 51 -3.18 0.84 -7.06
N GLY A 52 -2.52 1.48 -8.03
CA GLY A 52 -1.27 2.22 -7.82
C GLY A 52 -1.33 3.23 -6.66
N LEU A 53 -2.52 3.81 -6.40
CA LEU A 53 -2.78 4.67 -5.24
C LEU A 53 -2.36 4.03 -3.91
N PHE A 54 -2.55 2.71 -3.77
CA PHE A 54 -2.31 1.96 -2.54
C PHE A 54 -0.91 1.33 -2.47
N TYR A 55 -0.27 1.12 -3.63
CA TYR A 55 1.03 0.44 -3.71
C TYR A 55 2.18 1.40 -4.01
N ASN A 56 2.05 2.19 -5.06
CA ASN A 56 3.09 3.10 -5.52
C ASN A 56 2.46 4.25 -6.33
N PRO A 57 2.35 5.45 -5.78
CA PRO A 57 1.69 6.58 -6.45
C PRO A 57 2.34 6.97 -7.79
N ALA A 58 3.62 6.65 -8.03
CA ALA A 58 4.25 6.88 -9.33
C ALA A 58 3.59 6.11 -10.48
N LYS A 59 2.91 4.99 -10.16
CA LYS A 59 2.19 4.17 -11.15
C LYS A 59 0.94 4.86 -11.69
N LEU A 60 0.40 5.86 -10.98
CA LEU A 60 -0.75 6.66 -11.44
C LEU A 60 -0.45 7.41 -12.73
N ALA A 61 0.82 7.73 -13.01
CA ALA A 61 1.26 8.38 -14.24
C ALA A 61 1.17 7.48 -15.49
N LEU A 62 1.06 6.15 -15.32
CA LEU A 62 1.12 5.19 -16.42
C LEU A 62 -0.22 5.01 -17.15
N THR A 63 -1.30 5.61 -16.66
CA THR A 63 -2.62 5.54 -17.28
C THR A 63 -3.33 6.89 -17.19
N ASP A 64 -3.90 7.32 -18.29
CA ASP A 64 -4.71 8.53 -18.45
C ASP A 64 -6.21 8.30 -18.19
N LYS A 65 -6.62 7.05 -17.96
CA LYS A 65 -8.01 6.68 -17.75
C LYS A 65 -8.54 7.17 -16.40
N SER A 66 -9.76 7.68 -16.41
CA SER A 66 -10.53 7.85 -15.18
C SER A 66 -11.05 6.49 -14.72
N GLU A 67 -10.89 6.20 -13.45
CA GLU A 67 -11.21 4.90 -12.86
C GLU A 67 -11.91 5.07 -11.52
N VAL A 68 -12.81 4.13 -11.20
CA VAL A 68 -13.41 3.99 -9.88
C VAL A 68 -13.21 2.56 -9.42
N LEU A 69 -12.81 2.40 -8.17
CA LEU A 69 -12.60 1.12 -7.51
C LEU A 69 -13.49 1.05 -6.28
N PHE A 70 -14.21 -0.05 -6.14
CA PHE A 70 -14.80 -0.46 -4.88
C PHE A 70 -14.32 -1.87 -4.55
N MET A 71 -13.95 -2.10 -3.29
CA MET A 71 -13.52 -3.40 -2.81
C MET A 71 -14.05 -3.65 -1.40
N HIS A 72 -14.58 -4.84 -1.20
CA HIS A 72 -14.88 -5.39 0.11
C HIS A 72 -13.94 -6.56 0.38
N ASN A 73 -13.26 -6.54 1.51
CA ASN A 73 -12.37 -7.60 1.98
C ASN A 73 -12.83 -8.13 3.33
N LYS A 74 -12.95 -9.43 3.43
CA LYS A 74 -13.09 -10.11 4.70
C LYS A 74 -11.84 -10.94 4.97
N TRP A 75 -11.12 -10.58 6.03
CA TRP A 75 -9.90 -11.25 6.46
C TRP A 75 -10.18 -12.21 7.61
N ILE A 76 -9.13 -12.90 8.08
CA ILE A 76 -9.18 -13.71 9.30
C ILE A 76 -9.49 -12.82 10.52
N GLN A 77 -10.00 -13.43 11.60
CA GLN A 77 -10.30 -12.77 12.87
C GLN A 77 -11.31 -11.61 12.74
N ASP A 78 -12.32 -11.80 11.89
CA ASP A 78 -13.43 -10.87 11.68
C ASP A 78 -13.01 -9.44 11.26
N VAL A 79 -11.82 -9.30 10.68
CA VAL A 79 -11.36 -8.04 10.09
C VAL A 79 -12.10 -7.82 8.77
N ASN A 80 -12.87 -6.75 8.70
CA ASN A 80 -13.59 -6.32 7.50
C ASN A 80 -13.00 -5.00 7.00
N SER A 81 -12.83 -4.88 5.67
CA SER A 81 -12.33 -3.65 5.05
C SER A 81 -13.16 -3.27 3.84
N GLU A 82 -13.60 -2.01 3.81
CA GLU A 82 -14.28 -1.37 2.69
C GLU A 82 -13.34 -0.34 2.08
N VAL A 83 -13.11 -0.45 0.77
CA VAL A 83 -12.21 0.42 0.04
C VAL A 83 -12.94 1.08 -1.10
N LEU A 84 -12.83 2.38 -1.20
CA LEU A 84 -13.30 3.18 -2.32
C LEU A 84 -12.12 3.96 -2.89
N GLY A 85 -11.98 3.95 -4.19
CA GLY A 85 -10.99 4.75 -4.91
C GLY A 85 -11.59 5.41 -6.14
N ALA A 86 -11.08 6.59 -6.46
CA ALA A 86 -11.40 7.27 -7.70
C ALA A 86 -10.15 7.97 -8.24
N LYS A 87 -9.94 7.90 -9.54
CA LYS A 87 -8.87 8.57 -10.25
C LYS A 87 -9.45 9.36 -11.41
N THR A 88 -8.94 10.56 -11.61
CA THR A 88 -9.21 11.37 -12.81
C THR A 88 -7.99 12.22 -13.13
N GLU A 89 -7.92 12.68 -14.37
CA GLU A 89 -6.90 13.62 -14.80
C GLU A 89 -7.44 15.05 -14.71
N LEU A 90 -6.67 15.92 -14.08
CA LEU A 90 -6.94 17.36 -14.02
C LEU A 90 -5.71 18.10 -14.54
N TRP A 91 -5.90 18.93 -15.55
CA TRP A 91 -4.81 19.73 -16.17
C TRP A 91 -3.61 18.90 -16.67
N GLY A 92 -3.86 17.69 -17.16
CA GLY A 92 -2.82 16.77 -17.62
C GLY A 92 -2.07 16.04 -16.51
N ILE A 93 -2.55 16.12 -15.26
CA ILE A 93 -1.96 15.44 -14.11
C ILE A 93 -3.01 14.50 -13.50
N PRO A 94 -2.71 13.22 -13.30
CA PRO A 94 -3.60 12.29 -12.63
C PRO A 94 -3.65 12.57 -11.13
N PHE A 95 -4.86 12.66 -10.59
CA PHE A 95 -5.15 12.69 -9.16
C PHE A 95 -6.00 11.49 -8.79
N ALA A 96 -5.66 10.87 -7.68
CA ALA A 96 -6.40 9.74 -7.14
C ALA A 96 -6.78 10.01 -5.68
N LEU A 97 -8.06 9.76 -5.37
CA LEU A 97 -8.59 9.75 -4.02
C LEU A 97 -8.84 8.31 -3.59
N GLY A 98 -8.53 7.98 -2.37
CA GLY A 98 -8.79 6.68 -1.78
C GLY A 98 -9.33 6.81 -0.36
N PHE A 99 -10.25 5.91 -0.02
CA PHE A 99 -10.80 5.79 1.32
C PHE A 99 -10.78 4.32 1.71
N ASN A 100 -10.44 4.05 2.95
CA ASN A 100 -10.54 2.73 3.55
C ASN A 100 -11.16 2.85 4.92
N VAL A 101 -12.14 2.00 5.18
CA VAL A 101 -12.70 1.76 6.52
C VAL A 101 -12.39 0.31 6.84
N THR A 102 -11.76 0.06 7.97
CA THR A 102 -11.48 -1.29 8.46
C THR A 102 -12.05 -1.43 9.86
N SER A 103 -12.86 -2.44 10.10
CA SER A 103 -13.39 -2.80 11.43
C SER A 103 -12.91 -4.18 11.85
N ILE A 104 -12.75 -4.35 13.16
CA ILE A 104 -12.55 -5.62 13.82
C ILE A 104 -13.61 -5.70 14.89
N ASP A 105 -14.60 -6.57 14.70
CA ASP A 105 -15.75 -6.66 15.55
C ASP A 105 -15.56 -7.75 16.61
N GLY A 106 -16.22 -7.60 17.77
CA GLY A 106 -16.31 -8.64 18.78
C GLY A 106 -14.98 -8.99 19.47
N ILE A 107 -14.11 -8.00 19.69
CA ILE A 107 -12.87 -8.22 20.45
C ILE A 107 -13.23 -8.46 21.92
N GLU A 108 -12.96 -9.66 22.41
CA GLU A 108 -13.26 -10.04 23.79
C GLU A 108 -12.25 -9.48 24.77
N TYR A 109 -12.73 -8.78 25.80
CA TYR A 109 -11.90 -8.34 26.92
C TYR A 109 -12.04 -9.34 28.09
N ARG A 110 -10.88 -9.86 28.54
CA ARG A 110 -10.77 -10.82 29.65
C ARG A 110 -9.61 -10.44 30.56
N GLU A 111 -9.83 -10.47 31.86
CA GLU A 111 -8.73 -10.31 32.83
C GLU A 111 -8.15 -11.64 33.27
N VAL A 112 -8.94 -12.72 33.19
CA VAL A 112 -8.56 -14.09 33.54
C VAL A 112 -9.15 -15.05 32.50
N PRO A 113 -8.59 -16.27 32.33
CA PRO A 113 -9.21 -17.30 31.50
C PRO A 113 -10.63 -17.61 31.95
N GLY A 114 -11.61 -17.55 31.03
CA GLY A 114 -13.04 -17.76 31.34
C GLY A 114 -13.94 -16.99 30.38
N GLU A 115 -15.17 -16.70 30.77
CA GLU A 115 -16.10 -15.87 30.01
C GLU A 115 -15.58 -14.44 29.84
N PRO A 116 -15.81 -13.79 28.69
CA PRO A 116 -15.40 -12.41 28.48
C PRO A 116 -16.19 -11.47 29.42
N ILE A 117 -15.50 -10.46 29.94
CA ILE A 117 -16.11 -9.41 30.75
C ILE A 117 -16.96 -8.49 29.88
N THR A 118 -16.46 -8.18 28.70
CA THR A 118 -17.12 -7.34 27.67
C THR A 118 -16.53 -7.62 26.32
N GLU A 119 -17.23 -7.17 25.28
CA GLU A 119 -16.75 -7.14 23.91
C GLU A 119 -16.68 -5.69 23.44
N PHE A 120 -15.75 -5.40 22.51
CA PHE A 120 -15.61 -4.09 21.89
C PHE A 120 -15.15 -4.23 20.45
N ASP A 121 -15.27 -3.14 19.67
CA ASP A 121 -14.86 -3.07 18.30
C ASP A 121 -13.68 -2.11 18.13
N ALA A 122 -12.80 -2.40 17.19
CA ALA A 122 -11.76 -1.50 16.74
C ALA A 122 -12.10 -0.97 15.35
N ASN A 123 -12.03 0.34 15.20
CA ASN A 123 -12.36 1.02 13.94
C ASN A 123 -11.18 1.83 13.44
N TYR A 124 -10.87 1.63 12.17
CA TYR A 124 -9.78 2.31 11.47
C TYR A 124 -10.30 2.98 10.21
N PHE A 125 -9.79 4.14 9.94
CA PHE A 125 -10.08 4.85 8.70
C PHE A 125 -8.82 5.50 8.15
N TYR A 126 -8.67 5.51 6.83
CA TYR A 126 -7.82 6.49 6.18
C TYR A 126 -8.49 7.07 4.93
N GLY A 127 -8.23 8.36 4.69
CA GLY A 127 -8.48 9.03 3.43
C GLY A 127 -7.16 9.43 2.80
N SER A 128 -6.98 9.23 1.51
CA SER A 128 -5.73 9.54 0.81
C SER A 128 -5.97 10.36 -0.46
N LEU A 129 -5.02 11.27 -0.74
CA LEU A 129 -4.91 11.98 -2.00
C LEU A 129 -3.51 11.74 -2.55
N SER A 130 -3.43 11.27 -3.79
CA SER A 130 -2.17 10.96 -4.45
C SER A 130 -2.14 11.45 -5.88
N THR A 131 -0.93 11.68 -6.38
CA THR A 131 -0.66 12.04 -7.76
C THR A 131 0.63 11.38 -8.24
N GLY A 132 0.76 11.24 -9.55
CA GLY A 132 1.99 10.76 -10.18
C GLY A 132 2.19 11.46 -11.51
N PHE A 133 3.42 11.69 -11.90
CA PHE A 133 3.76 12.35 -13.15
C PHE A 133 5.11 11.85 -13.69
N PHE A 134 5.29 11.93 -14.99
CA PHE A 134 6.56 11.65 -15.61
C PHE A 134 7.55 12.80 -15.39
N VAL A 135 8.76 12.45 -14.92
CA VAL A 135 9.90 13.37 -14.81
C VAL A 135 10.75 13.33 -16.09
N THR A 136 10.85 12.15 -16.69
CA THR A 136 11.38 11.90 -18.03
C THR A 136 10.44 10.95 -18.75
N ASP A 137 10.68 10.66 -20.03
CA ASP A 137 9.85 9.70 -20.78
C ASP A 137 9.85 8.29 -20.16
N GLU A 138 10.87 7.95 -19.37
CA GLU A 138 11.02 6.63 -18.77
C GLU A 138 10.77 6.62 -17.25
N ILE A 139 10.92 7.76 -16.57
CA ILE A 139 10.86 7.82 -15.09
C ILE A 139 9.63 8.60 -14.67
N SER A 140 8.77 7.97 -13.86
CA SER A 140 7.70 8.63 -13.16
C SER A 140 7.97 8.71 -11.66
N PHE A 141 7.54 9.81 -11.06
CA PHE A 141 7.53 10.06 -9.63
C PHE A 141 6.09 10.21 -9.16
N GLY A 142 5.81 9.82 -7.93
CA GLY A 142 4.49 10.00 -7.34
C GLY A 142 4.57 10.27 -5.84
N THR A 143 3.57 10.96 -5.35
CA THR A 143 3.43 11.27 -3.93
C THR A 143 1.99 11.13 -3.49
N GLY A 144 1.80 10.77 -2.22
CA GLY A 144 0.50 10.69 -1.58
C GLY A 144 0.54 11.20 -0.16
N ILE A 145 -0.56 11.79 0.28
CA ILE A 145 -0.83 12.14 1.66
C ILE A 145 -2.02 11.32 2.14
N LYS A 146 -1.96 10.81 3.37
CA LYS A 146 -3.02 10.08 4.05
C LYS A 146 -3.39 10.79 5.34
N TYR A 147 -4.68 11.00 5.57
CA TYR A 147 -5.23 11.24 6.89
C TYR A 147 -5.60 9.90 7.51
N LEU A 148 -5.23 9.67 8.75
CA LEU A 148 -5.35 8.41 9.47
C LEU A 148 -6.17 8.62 10.73
N TYR A 149 -7.03 7.66 11.03
CA TYR A 149 -7.84 7.61 12.25
C TYR A 149 -7.87 6.19 12.80
N GLU A 150 -7.74 6.08 14.10
CA GLU A 150 -7.85 4.85 14.89
C GLU A 150 -8.77 5.10 16.08
N GLY A 151 -9.79 4.27 16.23
CA GLY A 151 -10.70 4.26 17.35
C GLY A 151 -10.70 2.90 18.05
N LEU A 152 -10.42 2.88 19.34
CA LEU A 152 -10.38 1.68 20.17
C LEU A 152 -11.05 1.94 21.51
N LEU A 153 -12.17 1.27 21.79
CA LEU A 153 -13.00 1.53 22.98
C LEU A 153 -13.46 3.02 23.02
N ASN A 154 -12.93 3.78 23.99
CA ASN A 154 -13.22 5.20 24.19
C ASN A 154 -12.02 6.10 23.81
N ASP A 155 -10.95 5.52 23.30
CA ASP A 155 -9.74 6.25 22.93
C ASP A 155 -9.67 6.40 21.42
N GLU A 156 -9.19 7.56 20.96
CA GLU A 156 -9.05 7.89 19.55
C GLU A 156 -7.66 8.45 19.27
N ALA A 157 -7.12 8.11 18.12
CA ALA A 157 -5.89 8.70 17.59
C ALA A 157 -6.07 9.09 16.13
N GLN A 158 -5.39 10.14 15.72
CA GLN A 158 -5.40 10.62 14.34
C GLN A 158 -4.03 11.14 13.95
N GLY A 159 -3.76 11.17 12.66
CA GLY A 159 -2.48 11.63 12.15
C GLY A 159 -2.40 11.67 10.64
N PHE A 160 -1.18 11.84 10.16
CA PHE A 160 -0.89 11.92 8.73
C PHE A 160 0.25 10.99 8.36
N GLY A 161 0.10 10.38 7.18
CA GLY A 161 1.12 9.57 6.52
C GLY A 161 1.42 10.11 5.13
N PHE A 162 2.64 9.87 4.66
CA PHE A 162 3.10 10.27 3.34
C PHE A 162 3.71 9.07 2.62
N ASP A 163 3.46 9.01 1.31
CA ASP A 163 4.02 8.01 0.41
C ASP A 163 4.81 8.71 -0.70
N PHE A 164 5.95 8.13 -1.07
CA PHE A 164 6.79 8.63 -2.18
C PHE A 164 7.22 7.45 -3.04
N GLY A 165 6.91 7.52 -4.33
CA GLY A 165 7.16 6.45 -5.27
C GLY A 165 8.00 6.88 -6.46
N LEU A 166 8.75 5.93 -6.97
CA LEU A 166 9.48 6.01 -8.24
C LEU A 166 9.12 4.79 -9.10
N ASN A 167 9.03 5.00 -10.40
CA ASN A 167 8.90 3.93 -11.37
C ASN A 167 9.77 4.24 -12.58
N TYR A 168 10.47 3.22 -13.06
CA TYR A 168 11.36 3.31 -14.21
C TYR A 168 10.95 2.28 -15.26
N LEU A 169 10.60 2.77 -16.44
CA LEU A 169 10.39 1.96 -17.64
C LEU A 169 11.77 1.66 -18.24
N LEU A 170 12.24 0.42 -18.07
CA LEU A 170 13.56 0.05 -18.56
C LEU A 170 13.60 0.02 -20.11
N PRO A 171 14.78 0.13 -20.73
CA PRO A 171 14.94 0.12 -22.19
C PRO A 171 14.65 -1.26 -22.84
N TYR A 172 14.09 -2.18 -22.08
CA TYR A 172 13.61 -3.47 -22.54
C TYR A 172 12.08 -3.46 -22.51
N LYS A 173 11.44 -3.62 -23.69
CA LYS A 173 9.98 -3.56 -23.84
C LYS A 173 9.29 -4.45 -22.77
N GLY A 174 8.42 -3.83 -21.99
CA GLY A 174 7.63 -4.50 -20.95
C GLY A 174 8.32 -4.68 -19.59
N LEU A 175 9.60 -4.29 -19.44
CA LEU A 175 10.29 -4.40 -18.16
C LEU A 175 10.22 -3.08 -17.37
N THR A 176 9.81 -3.18 -16.11
CA THR A 176 9.67 -2.05 -15.19
C THR A 176 10.39 -2.34 -13.88
N ALA A 177 11.02 -1.33 -13.29
CA ALA A 177 11.53 -1.35 -11.92
C ALA A 177 10.87 -0.24 -11.13
N SER A 178 10.50 -0.50 -9.89
CA SER A 178 9.80 0.45 -9.03
C SER A 178 10.33 0.41 -7.62
N ALA A 179 10.27 1.55 -6.94
CA ALA A 179 10.55 1.68 -5.53
C ALA A 179 9.52 2.61 -4.89
N VAL A 180 9.16 2.34 -3.65
CA VAL A 180 8.25 3.18 -2.88
C VAL A 180 8.64 3.17 -1.42
N VAL A 181 8.55 4.32 -0.78
CA VAL A 181 8.55 4.45 0.67
C VAL A 181 7.16 4.87 1.09
N ARG A 182 6.53 4.11 1.98
CA ARG A 182 5.14 4.32 2.39
C ARG A 182 5.02 4.56 3.89
N ASN A 183 3.91 5.19 4.25
CA ASN A 183 3.48 5.40 5.64
C ASN A 183 4.52 6.15 6.49
N ILE A 184 5.23 7.11 5.90
CA ILE A 184 6.11 8.02 6.64
C ILE A 184 5.24 9.07 7.33
N GLY A 185 5.25 9.13 8.65
CA GLY A 185 4.45 10.10 9.37
C GLY A 185 4.27 9.74 10.84
N SER A 186 3.28 10.35 11.47
CA SER A 186 2.97 10.16 12.87
C SER A 186 1.49 10.31 13.16
N MET A 187 1.06 9.74 14.25
CA MET A 187 -0.25 9.95 14.87
C MET A 187 -0.07 10.52 16.28
N ASN A 188 -1.11 11.18 16.78
CA ASN A 188 -1.14 11.52 18.19
C ASN A 188 -1.26 10.24 19.05
N ALA A 189 -1.03 10.38 20.34
CA ALA A 189 -1.10 9.26 21.26
C ALA A 189 -2.52 8.71 21.34
N LEU A 190 -2.64 7.37 21.26
CA LEU A 190 -3.82 6.64 21.68
C LEU A 190 -3.69 6.45 23.18
N ARG A 191 -4.50 7.19 23.95
CA ARG A 191 -4.40 7.29 25.42
C ARG A 191 -3.05 7.89 25.87
N ASN A 192 -2.02 7.08 26.11
CA ASN A 192 -0.72 7.51 26.65
C ASN A 192 0.47 7.12 25.75
N GLU A 193 0.25 6.33 24.71
CA GLU A 193 1.30 5.83 23.82
C GLU A 193 1.06 6.29 22.39
N GLU A 194 2.11 6.82 21.75
CA GLU A 194 2.05 7.20 20.35
C GLU A 194 1.95 5.98 19.44
N THR A 195 0.96 5.98 18.55
CA THR A 195 0.84 4.95 17.51
C THR A 195 1.91 5.19 16.44
N LYS A 196 2.90 4.29 16.38
CA LYS A 196 3.93 4.33 15.34
C LYS A 196 3.37 3.78 14.03
N LEU A 197 3.50 4.55 12.96
CA LEU A 197 3.09 4.09 11.64
C LEU A 197 4.00 2.97 11.13
N PRO A 198 3.45 2.02 10.35
CA PRO A 198 4.20 0.92 9.75
C PRO A 198 4.93 1.38 8.49
N ALA A 199 5.91 2.30 8.66
CA ALA A 199 6.73 2.77 7.56
C ALA A 199 7.47 1.61 6.90
N GLU A 200 7.48 1.58 5.57
CA GLU A 200 8.11 0.51 4.79
C GLU A 200 8.75 1.04 3.51
N LEU A 201 9.82 0.39 3.09
CA LEU A 201 10.43 0.52 1.77
C LEU A 201 10.15 -0.75 0.99
N ARG A 202 9.55 -0.64 -0.19
CA ARG A 202 9.36 -1.75 -1.12
C ARG A 202 10.08 -1.46 -2.43
N ILE A 203 10.68 -2.49 -3.01
CA ILE A 203 11.35 -2.43 -4.32
C ILE A 203 10.84 -3.63 -5.12
N GLY A 204 10.36 -3.37 -6.32
CA GLY A 204 9.81 -4.43 -7.16
C GLY A 204 10.22 -4.29 -8.61
N THR A 205 10.11 -5.41 -9.34
CA THR A 205 10.26 -5.46 -10.78
C THR A 205 9.10 -6.19 -11.41
N ALA A 206 8.67 -5.74 -12.59
CA ALA A 206 7.60 -6.38 -13.34
C ALA A 206 8.00 -6.53 -14.80
N TYR A 207 7.58 -7.63 -15.40
CA TYR A 207 7.72 -7.86 -16.83
C TYR A 207 6.36 -8.20 -17.44
N THR A 208 5.97 -7.45 -18.45
CA THR A 208 4.76 -7.68 -19.23
C THR A 208 5.14 -8.06 -20.65
N TYR A 209 4.75 -9.25 -21.06
CA TYR A 209 4.90 -9.73 -22.44
C TYR A 209 3.54 -9.65 -23.14
N SER A 210 3.45 -8.80 -24.17
CA SER A 210 2.23 -8.61 -24.94
C SER A 210 2.30 -9.40 -26.24
N MET A 211 1.32 -10.25 -26.47
CA MET A 211 1.11 -10.98 -27.73
C MET A 211 0.06 -10.23 -28.57
N GLU A 212 0.51 -9.28 -29.38
CA GLU A 212 -0.38 -8.42 -30.17
C GLU A 212 -1.33 -9.18 -31.10
N GLU A 213 -0.84 -10.27 -31.73
CA GLU A 213 -1.63 -11.11 -32.64
C GLU A 213 -2.76 -11.86 -31.93
N ALA A 214 -2.56 -12.26 -30.69
CA ALA A 214 -3.52 -13.03 -29.89
C ALA A 214 -4.28 -12.17 -28.86
N LYS A 215 -3.94 -10.88 -28.71
CA LYS A 215 -4.46 -9.94 -27.70
C LYS A 215 -4.35 -10.48 -26.25
N PHE A 216 -3.26 -11.16 -25.94
CA PHE A 216 -2.94 -11.64 -24.59
C PHE A 216 -1.74 -10.90 -24.02
N ASP A 217 -1.86 -10.50 -22.74
CA ASP A 217 -0.77 -9.94 -21.94
C ASP A 217 -0.41 -10.91 -20.81
N PHE A 218 0.85 -11.27 -20.73
CA PHE A 218 1.41 -12.04 -19.62
C PHE A 218 2.22 -11.09 -18.75
N THR A 219 1.85 -10.96 -17.48
CA THR A 219 2.55 -10.09 -16.54
C THR A 219 2.98 -10.90 -15.34
N GLY A 220 4.25 -10.78 -14.96
CA GLY A 220 4.82 -11.34 -13.76
C GLY A 220 5.73 -10.33 -13.08
N GLY A 221 5.95 -10.46 -11.79
CA GLY A 221 6.82 -9.59 -11.04
C GLY A 221 7.27 -10.21 -9.74
N ALA A 222 8.23 -9.53 -9.11
CA ALA A 222 8.73 -9.84 -7.78
C ALA A 222 8.91 -8.54 -6.98
N GLU A 223 8.72 -8.66 -5.67
CA GLU A 223 8.81 -7.57 -4.70
C GLU A 223 9.55 -8.02 -3.42
#